data_c2f8820bb62364e369913aa6684d46ce
#
_entry.id   c2f8820bb62364e369913aa6684d46ce
#
_cell.length_a   1.000
_cell.length_b   1.000
_cell.length_c   1.000
_cell.angle_alpha   90.00
_cell.angle_beta   90.00
_cell.angle_gamma   90.00
#
_symmetry.space_group_name_H-M   'P 1'
#
loop_
_entity.id
_entity.type
_entity.pdbx_description
1 polymer ?
#
loop_
_entity_poly.entity_id
_entity_poly.type
_entity_poly.pdbx_seq_one_letter_code
_entity_poly.pdbx_strand_id
1 'polypeptide(L)'
;LAGRKLVIETGKMAKQASGAVLVRYGDTVVLVTSTISKEAREGTDFFPLTVDYEEKMYAVGKIPGGFNRREGKPSDHAILTSRVIDRPMRPLFPKDLRNDVSIVSTVVSVDQDNSPEFCAMIGSSIAVSVSDIPFNGPVAAVYVANEVSETDMYNAIMFAHEEIKKICAFLQKIVDEIGKPKFEYEHVTVDQALFDDIRDYAEEQVKQALDTDDKTVRDARLLVVYEDVYVHFEDKYPQEEYKDQIDEALYKLQ
;
A
#
# COMPACT_ATOMS: atom_id res chain seq x y z
N LEU A 1 20.35 -9.70 10.74
CA LEU A 1 19.04 -9.94 11.30
C LEU A 1 18.97 -11.40 11.77
N ALA A 2 18.57 -11.66 13.02
CA ALA A 2 18.53 -13.00 13.60
C ALA A 2 19.79 -13.86 13.33
N GLY A 3 20.99 -13.26 13.43
CA GLY A 3 22.27 -13.91 13.18
C GLY A 3 22.65 -14.12 11.70
N ARG A 4 21.79 -13.76 10.76
CA ARG A 4 22.04 -13.86 9.32
C ARG A 4 22.18 -12.47 8.68
N LYS A 5 22.92 -12.38 7.58
CA LYS A 5 23.14 -11.13 6.86
C LYS A 5 21.98 -10.86 5.92
N LEU A 6 21.27 -9.76 6.14
CA LEU A 6 20.34 -9.18 5.16
C LEU A 6 21.13 -8.23 4.24
N VAL A 7 21.04 -8.46 2.94
CA VAL A 7 21.72 -7.62 1.92
C VAL A 7 20.67 -6.98 1.02
N ILE A 8 20.77 -5.67 0.84
CA ILE A 8 19.93 -4.89 -0.05
C ILE A 8 20.83 -4.22 -1.09
N GLU A 9 20.60 -4.51 -2.36
CA GLU A 9 21.35 -3.94 -3.49
C GLU A 9 20.38 -3.14 -4.37
N THR A 10 20.78 -1.94 -4.77
CA THR A 10 20.01 -1.09 -5.69
C THR A 10 20.87 -0.59 -6.84
N GLY A 11 20.24 -0.10 -7.92
CA GLY A 11 20.90 0.46 -9.08
C GLY A 11 21.52 -0.54 -10.06
N LYS A 12 21.51 -1.84 -9.76
CA LYS A 12 22.08 -2.89 -10.64
C LYS A 12 21.07 -3.40 -11.68
N MET A 13 19.84 -3.65 -11.28
CA MET A 13 18.79 -4.27 -12.09
C MET A 13 17.59 -3.33 -12.24
N ALA A 14 16.74 -3.58 -13.25
CA ALA A 14 15.49 -2.88 -13.48
C ALA A 14 15.61 -1.34 -13.46
N LYS A 15 16.60 -0.80 -14.17
CA LYS A 15 16.95 0.64 -14.16
C LYS A 15 15.85 1.57 -14.69
N GLN A 16 14.85 1.03 -15.38
CA GLN A 16 13.70 1.79 -15.89
C GLN A 16 12.58 1.96 -14.86
N ALA A 17 12.60 1.19 -13.76
CA ALA A 17 11.64 1.33 -12.68
C ALA A 17 11.92 2.61 -11.86
N SER A 18 10.89 3.18 -11.25
CA SER A 18 11.02 4.32 -10.33
C SER A 18 11.91 3.95 -9.14
N GLY A 19 11.73 2.74 -8.60
CA GLY A 19 12.61 2.12 -7.61
C GLY A 19 12.83 0.65 -7.91
N ALA A 20 14.04 0.15 -7.66
CA ALA A 20 14.38 -1.26 -7.83
C ALA A 20 15.41 -1.70 -6.81
N VAL A 21 15.15 -2.83 -6.14
CA VAL A 21 16.05 -3.41 -5.16
C VAL A 21 16.12 -4.92 -5.30
N LEU A 22 17.30 -5.46 -5.05
CA LEU A 22 17.53 -6.88 -4.92
C LEU A 22 17.77 -7.18 -3.42
N VAL A 23 16.88 -7.92 -2.81
CA VAL A 23 16.97 -8.32 -1.39
C VAL A 23 17.45 -9.75 -1.29
N ARG A 24 18.48 -9.97 -0.50
CA ARG A 24 19.03 -11.29 -0.22
C ARG A 24 19.03 -11.57 1.27
N TYR A 25 18.52 -12.73 1.65
CA TYR A 25 18.59 -13.26 3.02
C TYR A 25 18.90 -14.74 2.96
N GLY A 26 20.11 -15.13 3.38
CA GLY A 26 20.66 -16.44 3.05
C GLY A 26 20.83 -16.61 1.54
N ASP A 27 20.35 -17.72 0.98
CA ASP A 27 20.34 -17.99 -0.46
C ASP A 27 19.00 -17.61 -1.11
N THR A 28 18.02 -17.10 -0.35
CA THR A 28 16.80 -16.52 -0.89
C THR A 28 17.07 -15.12 -1.44
N VAL A 29 16.67 -14.92 -2.68
CA VAL A 29 16.85 -13.65 -3.41
C VAL A 29 15.55 -13.24 -4.07
N VAL A 30 15.12 -12.00 -3.82
CA VAL A 30 13.92 -11.40 -4.42
C VAL A 30 14.27 -10.08 -5.07
N LEU A 31 13.90 -9.92 -6.34
CA LEU A 31 13.96 -8.65 -7.05
C LEU A 31 12.62 -7.94 -6.86
N VAL A 32 12.64 -6.72 -6.34
CA VAL A 32 11.44 -5.91 -6.21
C VAL A 32 11.57 -4.62 -6.99
N THR A 33 10.54 -4.31 -7.75
CA THR A 33 10.44 -3.08 -8.54
C THR A 33 9.19 -2.30 -8.17
N SER A 34 9.29 -0.98 -8.17
CA SER A 34 8.16 -0.07 -8.01
C SER A 34 8.12 0.93 -9.16
N THR A 35 6.94 1.19 -9.68
CA THR A 35 6.70 2.14 -10.78
C THR A 35 5.48 2.98 -10.48
N ILE A 36 5.48 4.23 -10.95
CA ILE A 36 4.33 5.14 -10.90
C ILE A 36 4.03 5.66 -12.31
N SER A 37 2.75 5.80 -12.65
CA SER A 37 2.34 6.46 -13.90
C SER A 37 2.60 7.97 -13.81
N LYS A 38 2.91 8.60 -14.94
CA LYS A 38 3.13 10.06 -14.98
C LYS A 38 1.84 10.84 -14.79
N GLU A 39 0.73 10.30 -15.25
CA GLU A 39 -0.58 10.94 -15.24
C GLU A 39 -1.57 10.00 -14.54
N ALA A 40 -2.54 10.58 -13.84
CA ALA A 40 -3.69 9.86 -13.30
C ALA A 40 -4.63 9.48 -14.45
N ARG A 41 -5.36 8.38 -14.33
CA ARG A 41 -6.40 8.02 -15.29
C ARG A 41 -7.62 8.90 -15.06
N GLU A 42 -8.21 9.41 -16.16
CA GLU A 42 -9.47 10.14 -16.11
C GLU A 42 -10.57 9.29 -15.45
N GLY A 43 -11.36 9.92 -14.58
CA GLY A 43 -12.48 9.28 -13.89
C GLY A 43 -12.09 8.28 -12.79
N THR A 44 -10.84 8.30 -12.30
CA THR A 44 -10.42 7.47 -11.17
C THR A 44 -10.64 8.22 -9.86
N ASP A 45 -11.51 7.71 -9.00
CA ASP A 45 -11.88 8.25 -7.69
C ASP A 45 -11.16 7.58 -6.51
N PHE A 46 -10.36 6.55 -6.77
CA PHE A 46 -9.62 5.77 -5.76
C PHE A 46 -8.12 5.71 -6.07
N PHE A 47 -7.32 5.29 -5.08
CA PHE A 47 -5.89 5.05 -5.27
C PHE A 47 -5.63 3.68 -5.93
N PRO A 48 -5.17 3.64 -7.19
CA PRO A 48 -4.90 2.39 -7.91
C PRO A 48 -3.50 1.85 -7.54
N LEU A 49 -3.44 0.99 -6.53
CA LEU A 49 -2.24 0.26 -6.14
C LEU A 49 -2.36 -1.20 -6.58
N THR A 50 -1.41 -1.67 -7.37
CA THR A 50 -1.24 -3.08 -7.74
C THR A 50 0.02 -3.62 -7.07
N VAL A 51 -0.12 -4.75 -6.39
CA VAL A 51 1.00 -5.47 -5.78
C VAL A 51 0.98 -6.91 -6.29
N ASP A 52 2.06 -7.29 -6.97
CA ASP A 52 2.25 -8.63 -7.51
C ASP A 52 3.44 -9.32 -6.84
N TYR A 53 3.23 -10.56 -6.46
CA TYR A 53 4.26 -11.46 -5.98
C TYR A 53 4.36 -12.66 -6.92
N GLU A 54 5.52 -12.84 -7.52
CA GLU A 54 5.74 -13.82 -8.58
C GLU A 54 6.74 -14.89 -8.14
N GLU A 55 6.27 -16.13 -8.01
CA GLU A 55 7.08 -17.31 -7.80
C GLU A 55 7.46 -17.89 -9.15
N LYS A 56 8.72 -17.78 -9.52
CA LYS A 56 9.22 -18.34 -10.78
C LYS A 56 9.77 -19.74 -10.60
N MET A 57 9.44 -20.66 -11.51
CA MET A 57 9.91 -22.05 -11.46
C MET A 57 11.44 -22.14 -11.48
N TYR A 58 12.13 -21.22 -12.16
CA TYR A 58 13.59 -21.20 -12.19
C TYR A 58 14.22 -20.90 -10.82
N ALA A 59 13.49 -20.26 -9.89
CA ALA A 59 13.97 -19.99 -8.54
C ALA A 59 14.31 -21.27 -7.75
N VAL A 60 13.69 -22.38 -8.13
CA VAL A 60 13.95 -23.74 -7.60
C VAL A 60 14.60 -24.66 -8.65
N GLY A 61 15.20 -24.11 -9.70
CA GLY A 61 15.88 -24.86 -10.75
C GLY A 61 14.96 -25.67 -11.66
N LYS A 62 13.68 -25.32 -11.75
CA LYS A 62 12.69 -26.03 -12.58
C LYS A 62 12.27 -25.21 -13.79
N ILE A 63 11.80 -25.92 -14.83
CA ILE A 63 11.21 -25.33 -16.03
C ILE A 63 9.69 -25.57 -15.96
N PRO A 64 8.85 -24.60 -16.35
CA PRO A 64 7.41 -24.79 -16.41
C PRO A 64 7.02 -26.04 -17.24
N GLY A 65 6.15 -26.90 -16.68
CA GLY A 65 5.81 -28.20 -17.26
C GLY A 65 4.74 -28.14 -18.35
N GLY A 66 4.10 -26.99 -18.59
CA GLY A 66 3.07 -26.83 -19.62
C GLY A 66 3.64 -26.86 -21.05
N PHE A 67 2.76 -27.16 -22.04
CA PHE A 67 3.12 -27.23 -23.47
C PHE A 67 3.90 -25.98 -23.94
N ASN A 68 3.47 -24.80 -23.54
CA ASN A 68 4.10 -23.53 -23.91
C ASN A 68 5.36 -23.20 -23.07
N ARG A 69 5.70 -24.01 -22.10
CA ARG A 69 6.82 -23.79 -21.15
C ARG A 69 6.85 -22.39 -20.54
N ARG A 70 5.66 -21.86 -20.23
CA ARG A 70 5.46 -20.56 -19.59
C ARG A 70 4.93 -20.73 -18.18
N GLU A 71 5.19 -19.74 -17.33
CA GLU A 71 4.58 -19.64 -16.01
C GLU A 71 3.05 -19.57 -16.17
N GLY A 72 2.34 -20.24 -15.26
CA GLY A 72 0.88 -20.21 -15.20
C GLY A 72 0.33 -18.97 -14.49
N LYS A 73 -0.92 -19.06 -14.07
CA LYS A 73 -1.51 -18.06 -13.17
C LYS A 73 -0.79 -18.10 -11.82
N PRO A 74 -0.74 -16.97 -11.08
CA PRO A 74 -0.23 -16.95 -9.71
C PRO A 74 -0.92 -18.02 -8.84
N SER A 75 -0.16 -18.65 -7.94
CA SER A 75 -0.71 -19.57 -6.94
C SER A 75 -1.57 -18.81 -5.93
N ASP A 76 -2.46 -19.51 -5.22
CA ASP A 76 -3.23 -18.92 -4.13
C ASP A 76 -2.29 -18.34 -3.04
N HIS A 77 -1.17 -19.01 -2.80
CA HIS A 77 -0.11 -18.52 -1.90
C HIS A 77 0.49 -17.20 -2.39
N ALA A 78 0.80 -17.08 -3.67
CA ALA A 78 1.33 -15.85 -4.26
C ALA A 78 0.32 -14.69 -4.16
N ILE A 79 -0.97 -14.97 -4.40
CA ILE A 79 -2.05 -13.99 -4.25
C ILE A 79 -2.18 -13.52 -2.80
N LEU A 80 -2.14 -14.44 -1.83
CA LEU A 80 -2.22 -14.10 -0.41
C LEU A 80 -1.00 -13.29 0.03
N THR A 81 0.20 -13.65 -0.43
CA THR A 81 1.43 -12.88 -0.16
C THR A 81 1.34 -11.46 -0.71
N SER A 82 0.86 -11.28 -1.93
CA SER A 82 0.61 -9.94 -2.51
C SER A 82 -0.30 -9.10 -1.61
N ARG A 83 -1.36 -9.70 -1.08
CA ARG A 83 -2.30 -9.01 -0.16
C ARG A 83 -1.68 -8.69 1.19
N VAL A 84 -0.80 -9.57 1.72
CA VAL A 84 -0.05 -9.32 2.96
C VAL A 84 0.91 -8.14 2.77
N ILE A 85 1.49 -7.97 1.59
CA ILE A 85 2.34 -6.82 1.27
C ILE A 85 1.51 -5.55 1.08
N ASP A 86 0.41 -5.61 0.31
CA ASP A 86 -0.45 -4.47 0.01
C ASP A 86 -1.04 -3.83 1.29
N ARG A 87 -1.56 -4.66 2.19
CA ARG A 87 -2.35 -4.21 3.34
C ARG A 87 -1.62 -3.24 4.28
N PRO A 88 -0.37 -3.45 4.71
CA PRO A 88 0.36 -2.50 5.55
C PRO A 88 0.95 -1.33 4.77
N MET A 89 1.15 -1.44 3.45
CA MET A 89 1.73 -0.39 2.63
C MET A 89 0.70 0.64 2.16
N ARG A 90 -0.49 0.19 1.76
CA ARG A 90 -1.55 1.04 1.20
C ARG A 90 -1.91 2.26 2.06
N PRO A 91 -2.05 2.17 3.39
CA PRO A 91 -2.38 3.33 4.24
C PRO A 91 -1.28 4.39 4.31
N LEU A 92 -0.06 4.08 3.88
CA LEU A 92 1.09 4.99 3.93
C LEU A 92 1.26 5.80 2.66
N PHE A 93 0.48 5.52 1.62
CA PHE A 93 0.37 6.40 0.46
C PHE A 93 -0.59 7.55 0.76
N PRO A 94 -0.40 8.71 0.12
CA PRO A 94 -1.38 9.80 0.21
C PRO A 94 -2.76 9.34 -0.30
N LYS A 95 -3.81 9.69 0.42
CA LYS A 95 -5.18 9.28 0.08
C LYS A 95 -5.68 9.88 -1.24
N ASP A 96 -5.16 11.03 -1.60
CA ASP A 96 -5.49 11.80 -2.78
C ASP A 96 -4.63 11.45 -4.02
N LEU A 97 -3.70 10.50 -3.89
CA LEU A 97 -2.90 10.01 -5.02
C LEU A 97 -3.79 9.20 -5.98
N ARG A 98 -3.87 9.63 -7.24
CA ARG A 98 -4.67 8.97 -8.29
C ARG A 98 -3.81 8.32 -9.38
N ASN A 99 -2.49 8.48 -9.31
CA ASN A 99 -1.54 7.84 -10.22
C ASN A 99 -1.48 6.33 -9.96
N ASP A 100 -1.41 5.53 -11.04
CA ASP A 100 -1.23 4.08 -10.93
C ASP A 100 0.14 3.76 -10.32
N VAL A 101 0.15 3.06 -9.20
CA VAL A 101 1.36 2.53 -8.59
C VAL A 101 1.37 1.02 -8.71
N SER A 102 2.47 0.47 -9.21
CA SER A 102 2.68 -0.97 -9.32
C SER A 102 3.95 -1.40 -8.60
N ILE A 103 3.83 -2.42 -7.76
CA ILE A 103 4.94 -3.06 -7.04
C ILE A 103 4.97 -4.52 -7.46
N VAL A 104 6.10 -4.95 -8.01
CA VAL A 104 6.28 -6.34 -8.45
C VAL A 104 7.46 -6.95 -7.72
N SER A 105 7.21 -8.04 -7.00
CA SER A 105 8.19 -8.82 -6.26
C SER A 105 8.41 -10.15 -6.96
N THR A 106 9.56 -10.32 -7.61
CA THR A 106 9.92 -11.54 -8.35
C THR A 106 10.92 -12.36 -7.58
N VAL A 107 10.57 -13.58 -7.22
CA VAL A 107 11.44 -14.53 -6.54
C VAL A 107 12.45 -15.09 -7.53
N VAL A 108 13.73 -14.80 -7.30
CA VAL A 108 14.84 -15.22 -8.17
C VAL A 108 15.51 -16.51 -7.71
N SER A 109 15.63 -16.68 -6.40
CA SER A 109 16.19 -17.88 -5.76
C SER A 109 15.50 -18.12 -4.42
N VAL A 110 15.34 -19.37 -4.03
CA VAL A 110 14.70 -19.78 -2.77
C VAL A 110 15.60 -20.72 -2.00
N ASP A 111 15.75 -20.42 -0.73
CA ASP A 111 16.32 -21.27 0.30
C ASP A 111 15.19 -21.74 1.23
N GLN A 112 15.12 -23.03 1.54
CA GLN A 112 14.03 -23.60 2.34
C GLN A 112 13.97 -23.03 3.77
N ASP A 113 15.09 -22.54 4.30
CA ASP A 113 15.18 -21.97 5.64
C ASP A 113 14.82 -20.48 5.71
N ASN A 114 14.69 -19.82 4.56
CA ASN A 114 14.49 -18.38 4.49
C ASN A 114 13.32 -18.03 3.55
N SER A 115 12.20 -17.61 4.14
CA SER A 115 10.97 -17.26 3.42
C SER A 115 11.18 -16.11 2.44
N PRO A 116 10.85 -16.28 1.16
CA PRO A 116 10.96 -15.22 0.17
C PRO A 116 9.92 -14.10 0.40
N GLU A 117 8.79 -14.38 1.05
CA GLU A 117 7.76 -13.39 1.39
C GLU A 117 8.31 -12.30 2.31
N PHE A 118 9.18 -12.69 3.26
CA PHE A 118 9.88 -11.73 4.13
C PHE A 118 10.78 -10.79 3.32
N CYS A 119 11.55 -11.33 2.39
CA CYS A 119 12.38 -10.54 1.48
C CYS A 119 11.53 -9.63 0.58
N ALA A 120 10.39 -10.14 0.10
CA ALA A 120 9.46 -9.38 -0.74
C ALA A 120 8.84 -8.20 0.03
N MET A 121 8.43 -8.39 1.29
CA MET A 121 7.88 -7.33 2.12
C MET A 121 8.91 -6.21 2.36
N ILE A 122 10.11 -6.56 2.80
CA ILE A 122 11.19 -5.57 3.02
C ILE A 122 11.57 -4.91 1.69
N GLY A 123 11.68 -5.70 0.63
CA GLY A 123 12.01 -5.20 -0.70
C GLY A 123 10.97 -4.24 -1.25
N SER A 124 9.68 -4.52 -1.06
CA SER A 124 8.59 -3.63 -1.49
C SER A 124 8.64 -2.30 -0.74
N SER A 125 8.82 -2.36 0.58
CA SER A 125 8.97 -1.18 1.40
C SER A 125 10.14 -0.30 0.95
N ILE A 126 11.33 -0.88 0.79
CA ILE A 126 12.52 -0.09 0.42
C ILE A 126 12.47 0.39 -1.03
N ALA A 127 11.96 -0.42 -1.98
CA ALA A 127 11.83 -0.03 -3.39
C ALA A 127 10.95 1.22 -3.56
N VAL A 128 9.83 1.27 -2.86
CA VAL A 128 8.95 2.45 -2.85
C VAL A 128 9.59 3.61 -2.10
N SER A 129 10.21 3.37 -0.96
CA SER A 129 10.81 4.43 -0.13
C SER A 129 11.97 5.15 -0.82
N VAL A 130 12.84 4.43 -1.57
CA VAL A 130 13.97 5.03 -2.32
C VAL A 130 13.55 5.64 -3.66
N SER A 131 12.35 5.32 -4.15
CA SER A 131 11.81 5.87 -5.40
C SER A 131 11.30 7.30 -5.23
N ASP A 132 10.87 7.88 -6.33
CA ASP A 132 10.17 9.16 -6.39
C ASP A 132 8.69 9.08 -5.99
N ILE A 133 8.16 7.87 -5.71
CA ILE A 133 6.76 7.66 -5.33
C ILE A 133 6.48 8.26 -3.95
N PRO A 134 5.43 9.10 -3.78
CA PRO A 134 5.01 9.62 -2.47
C PRO A 134 4.63 8.49 -1.52
N PHE A 135 5.33 8.37 -0.40
CA PHE A 135 5.15 7.27 0.54
C PHE A 135 5.67 7.63 1.94
N ASN A 136 4.85 7.41 2.96
CA ASN A 136 5.13 7.72 4.37
C ASN A 136 5.69 6.50 5.14
N GLY A 137 6.49 5.64 4.44
CA GLY A 137 7.20 4.51 5.03
C GLY A 137 8.56 4.89 5.59
N PRO A 138 9.41 3.91 5.94
CA PRO A 138 9.33 2.49 5.56
C PRO A 138 8.45 1.61 6.45
N VAL A 139 8.11 0.42 5.93
CA VAL A 139 7.40 -0.66 6.60
C VAL A 139 8.32 -1.88 6.73
N ALA A 140 8.16 -2.64 7.80
CA ALA A 140 8.79 -3.95 7.94
C ALA A 140 7.84 -4.94 8.61
N ALA A 141 8.15 -6.23 8.50
CA ALA A 141 7.41 -7.29 9.14
C ALA A 141 8.36 -8.31 9.77
N VAL A 142 7.85 -9.05 10.74
CA VAL A 142 8.49 -10.23 11.31
C VAL A 142 7.46 -11.34 11.48
N TYR A 143 7.89 -12.58 11.40
CA TYR A 143 7.02 -13.72 11.67
C TYR A 143 7.05 -14.06 13.15
N VAL A 144 5.87 -14.19 13.74
CA VAL A 144 5.68 -14.77 15.07
C VAL A 144 4.71 -15.93 14.92
N ALA A 145 5.17 -17.13 15.19
CA ALA A 145 4.34 -18.33 15.08
C ALA A 145 4.56 -19.23 16.29
N ASN A 146 3.45 -19.52 17.02
CA ASN A 146 3.33 -20.65 17.96
C ASN A 146 1.92 -20.62 18.58
N GLU A 147 1.38 -21.79 18.93
CA GLU A 147 0.22 -21.89 19.82
C GLU A 147 0.69 -21.62 21.25
N VAL A 148 0.41 -20.43 21.77
CA VAL A 148 0.86 -19.97 23.08
C VAL A 148 -0.28 -19.30 23.85
N SER A 149 -0.11 -19.07 25.15
CA SER A 149 -1.06 -18.32 25.95
C SER A 149 -1.26 -16.88 25.45
N GLU A 150 -2.37 -16.25 25.78
CA GLU A 150 -2.65 -14.85 25.41
C GLU A 150 -1.55 -13.90 25.89
N THR A 151 -1.00 -14.11 27.09
CA THR A 151 0.09 -13.32 27.65
C THR A 151 1.37 -13.50 26.86
N ASP A 152 1.70 -14.72 26.45
CA ASP A 152 2.89 -15.00 25.64
C ASP A 152 2.74 -14.42 24.24
N MET A 153 1.52 -14.48 23.65
CA MET A 153 1.22 -13.85 22.38
C MET A 153 1.39 -12.32 22.44
N TYR A 154 0.89 -11.67 23.49
CA TYR A 154 1.10 -10.24 23.71
C TYR A 154 2.59 -9.88 23.80
N ASN A 155 3.36 -10.63 24.60
CA ASN A 155 4.79 -10.42 24.73
C ASN A 155 5.54 -10.64 23.40
N ALA A 156 5.13 -11.63 22.61
CA ALA A 156 5.69 -11.89 21.29
C ALA A 156 5.39 -10.77 20.31
N ILE A 157 4.18 -10.18 20.32
CA ILE A 157 3.82 -9.02 19.50
C ILE A 157 4.67 -7.80 19.89
N MET A 158 4.83 -7.53 21.18
CA MET A 158 5.67 -6.42 21.66
C MET A 158 7.15 -6.61 21.28
N PHE A 159 7.69 -7.82 21.42
CA PHE A 159 9.04 -8.14 20.95
C PHE A 159 9.17 -7.94 19.43
N ALA A 160 8.21 -8.44 18.65
CA ALA A 160 8.18 -8.26 17.20
C ALA A 160 8.16 -6.78 16.81
N HIS A 161 7.39 -5.95 17.51
CA HIS A 161 7.33 -4.51 17.28
C HIS A 161 8.69 -3.82 17.48
N GLU A 162 9.43 -4.18 18.52
CA GLU A 162 10.79 -3.63 18.73
C GLU A 162 11.78 -4.06 17.64
N GLU A 163 11.68 -5.29 17.12
CA GLU A 163 12.52 -5.74 16.00
C GLU A 163 12.12 -5.03 14.69
N ILE A 164 10.83 -4.81 14.44
CA ILE A 164 10.35 -4.02 13.30
C ILE A 164 10.90 -2.60 13.33
N LYS A 165 10.92 -1.93 14.49
CA LYS A 165 11.51 -0.59 14.64
C LYS A 165 12.98 -0.56 14.21
N LYS A 166 13.76 -1.58 14.58
CA LYS A 166 15.18 -1.69 14.21
C LYS A 166 15.34 -1.85 12.69
N ILE A 167 14.49 -2.67 12.07
CA ILE A 167 14.50 -2.85 10.61
C ILE A 167 14.11 -1.53 9.93
N CYS A 168 13.02 -0.89 10.33
CA CYS A 168 12.60 0.40 9.77
C CYS A 168 13.67 1.47 9.92
N ALA A 169 14.35 1.56 11.06
CA ALA A 169 15.45 2.50 11.27
C ALA A 169 16.67 2.20 10.34
N PHE A 170 16.92 0.93 10.05
CA PHE A 170 17.95 0.54 9.06
C PHE A 170 17.51 0.94 7.62
N LEU A 171 16.27 0.66 7.25
CA LEU A 171 15.73 1.04 5.94
C LEU A 171 15.73 2.56 5.76
N GLN A 172 15.37 3.32 6.80
CA GLN A 172 15.38 4.78 6.76
C GLN A 172 16.77 5.34 6.47
N LYS A 173 17.83 4.78 7.04
CA LYS A 173 19.21 5.19 6.72
C LYS A 173 19.53 5.02 5.24
N ILE A 174 19.06 3.93 4.62
CA ILE A 174 19.25 3.72 3.18
C ILE A 174 18.48 4.78 2.38
N VAL A 175 17.25 5.09 2.79
CA VAL A 175 16.44 6.13 2.15
C VAL A 175 17.11 7.50 2.26
N ASP A 176 17.67 7.83 3.41
CA ASP A 176 18.36 9.12 3.64
C ASP A 176 19.63 9.25 2.76
N GLU A 177 20.30 8.13 2.44
CA GLU A 177 21.53 8.14 1.63
C GLU A 177 21.25 8.18 0.10
N ILE A 178 20.23 7.46 -0.37
CA ILE A 178 20.01 7.20 -1.81
C ILE A 178 18.59 7.49 -2.29
N GLY A 179 17.70 7.95 -1.41
CA GLY A 179 16.32 8.26 -1.77
C GLY A 179 16.21 9.38 -2.79
N LYS A 180 15.27 9.27 -3.72
CA LYS A 180 14.95 10.29 -4.70
C LYS A 180 14.00 11.33 -4.13
N PRO A 181 14.00 12.59 -4.63
CA PRO A 181 12.94 13.55 -4.37
C PRO A 181 11.57 12.96 -4.75
N LYS A 182 10.57 13.21 -3.94
CA LYS A 182 9.23 12.68 -4.20
C LYS A 182 8.57 13.40 -5.35
N PHE A 183 7.83 12.64 -6.15
CA PHE A 183 7.06 13.13 -7.28
C PHE A 183 5.97 14.10 -6.80
N GLU A 184 5.89 15.26 -7.47
CA GLU A 184 4.80 16.20 -7.25
C GLU A 184 3.63 15.81 -8.16
N TYR A 185 2.44 15.68 -7.60
CA TYR A 185 1.20 15.32 -8.30
C TYR A 185 0.11 16.35 -7.98
N GLU A 186 -0.91 16.39 -8.80
CA GLU A 186 -2.06 17.25 -8.57
C GLU A 186 -2.83 16.76 -7.34
N HIS A 187 -2.82 17.57 -6.28
CA HIS A 187 -3.57 17.29 -5.07
C HIS A 187 -5.05 17.61 -5.28
N VAL A 188 -5.93 16.69 -4.97
CA VAL A 188 -7.36 16.97 -4.84
C VAL A 188 -7.54 17.74 -3.53
N THR A 189 -7.42 19.06 -3.60
CA THR A 189 -7.67 19.93 -2.45
C THR A 189 -9.13 20.35 -2.47
N VAL A 190 -9.84 20.04 -1.39
CA VAL A 190 -11.17 20.60 -1.16
C VAL A 190 -11.00 22.08 -0.86
N ASP A 191 -11.73 22.94 -1.58
CA ASP A 191 -11.79 24.36 -1.27
C ASP A 191 -12.26 24.53 0.19
N GLN A 192 -11.52 25.30 0.97
CA GLN A 192 -11.83 25.51 2.39
C GLN A 192 -13.22 26.16 2.58
N ALA A 193 -13.62 27.06 1.68
CA ALA A 193 -14.93 27.67 1.73
C ALA A 193 -16.05 26.66 1.46
N LEU A 194 -15.85 25.76 0.49
CA LEU A 194 -16.77 24.67 0.19
C LEU A 194 -16.86 23.72 1.40
N PHE A 195 -15.73 23.36 1.99
CA PHE A 195 -15.71 22.48 3.16
C PHE A 195 -16.45 23.08 4.35
N ASP A 196 -16.21 24.36 4.63
CA ASP A 196 -16.86 25.06 5.75
C ASP A 196 -18.37 25.17 5.53
N ASP A 197 -18.81 25.50 4.32
CA ASP A 197 -20.24 25.55 3.94
C ASP A 197 -20.92 24.16 4.14
N ILE A 198 -20.30 23.10 3.63
CA ILE A 198 -20.85 21.73 3.77
C ILE A 198 -20.84 21.29 5.23
N ARG A 199 -19.78 21.59 5.99
CA ARG A 199 -19.69 21.26 7.42
C ARG A 199 -20.82 21.94 8.18
N ASP A 200 -20.99 23.23 7.99
CA ASP A 200 -22.01 24.01 8.72
C ASP A 200 -23.44 23.55 8.41
N TYR A 201 -23.67 23.01 7.21
CA TYR A 201 -24.96 22.49 6.81
C TYR A 201 -25.18 21.02 7.24
N ALA A 202 -24.20 20.14 7.02
CA ALA A 202 -24.38 18.69 7.10
C ALA A 202 -23.80 18.02 8.35
N GLU A 203 -23.01 18.72 9.20
CA GLU A 203 -22.33 18.09 10.35
C GLU A 203 -23.30 17.35 11.28
N GLU A 204 -24.42 17.97 11.65
CA GLU A 204 -25.40 17.34 12.54
C GLU A 204 -26.14 16.19 11.86
N GLN A 205 -26.40 16.27 10.56
CA GLN A 205 -27.03 15.20 9.78
C GLN A 205 -26.11 13.99 9.67
N VAL A 206 -24.80 14.21 9.43
CA VAL A 206 -23.77 13.16 9.40
C VAL A 206 -23.66 12.49 10.76
N LYS A 207 -23.60 13.25 11.86
CA LYS A 207 -23.57 12.69 13.23
C LYS A 207 -24.79 11.80 13.51
N GLN A 208 -25.99 12.22 13.13
CA GLN A 208 -27.21 11.42 13.28
C GLN A 208 -27.22 10.16 12.40
N ALA A 209 -26.65 10.26 11.19
CA ALA A 209 -26.51 9.11 10.31
C ALA A 209 -25.54 8.06 10.87
N LEU A 210 -24.47 8.51 11.54
CA LEU A 210 -23.45 7.64 12.16
C LEU A 210 -23.91 7.03 13.50
N ASP A 211 -24.95 7.57 14.14
CA ASP A 211 -25.47 7.07 15.43
C ASP A 211 -26.28 5.77 15.26
N THR A 212 -25.57 4.70 14.91
CA THR A 212 -26.11 3.33 14.79
C THR A 212 -24.99 2.30 14.73
N ASP A 213 -25.21 1.14 15.33
CA ASP A 213 -24.31 -0.01 15.27
C ASP A 213 -24.47 -0.85 13.98
N ASP A 214 -25.60 -0.65 13.26
CA ASP A 214 -25.86 -1.38 12.02
C ASP A 214 -25.27 -0.65 10.81
N LYS A 215 -24.32 -1.30 10.16
CA LYS A 215 -23.65 -0.78 8.97
C LYS A 215 -24.63 -0.47 7.83
N THR A 216 -25.61 -1.34 7.59
CA THR A 216 -26.56 -1.18 6.48
C THR A 216 -27.44 0.05 6.69
N VAL A 217 -27.89 0.26 7.92
CA VAL A 217 -28.68 1.44 8.32
C VAL A 217 -27.86 2.71 8.19
N ARG A 218 -26.60 2.68 8.65
CA ARG A 218 -25.67 3.80 8.55
C ARG A 218 -25.46 4.21 7.09
N ASP A 219 -25.10 3.24 6.24
CA ASP A 219 -24.80 3.49 4.85
C ASP A 219 -26.02 4.04 4.10
N ALA A 220 -27.24 3.55 4.41
CA ALA A 220 -28.48 4.08 3.86
C ALA A 220 -28.78 5.52 4.32
N ARG A 221 -28.53 5.85 5.60
CA ARG A 221 -28.71 7.22 6.13
C ARG A 221 -27.70 8.19 5.53
N LEU A 222 -26.43 7.79 5.39
CA LEU A 222 -25.41 8.60 4.76
C LEU A 222 -25.76 8.93 3.30
N LEU A 223 -26.29 7.96 2.55
CA LEU A 223 -26.70 8.19 1.17
C LEU A 223 -27.74 9.32 1.08
N VAL A 224 -28.71 9.36 1.97
CA VAL A 224 -29.72 10.42 2.04
C VAL A 224 -29.07 11.78 2.33
N VAL A 225 -28.06 11.83 3.23
CA VAL A 225 -27.32 13.08 3.51
C VAL A 225 -26.55 13.56 2.28
N TYR A 226 -25.90 12.65 1.54
CA TYR A 226 -25.21 12.99 0.30
C TYR A 226 -26.16 13.59 -0.74
N GLU A 227 -27.31 12.96 -0.96
CA GLU A 227 -28.33 13.45 -1.90
C GLU A 227 -28.88 14.84 -1.49
N ASP A 228 -29.12 15.05 -0.19
CA ASP A 228 -29.59 16.33 0.35
C ASP A 228 -28.56 17.44 0.17
N VAL A 229 -27.28 17.17 0.43
CA VAL A 229 -26.19 18.14 0.21
C VAL A 229 -26.04 18.50 -1.26
N TYR A 230 -26.11 17.54 -2.18
CA TYR A 230 -26.07 17.83 -3.61
C TYR A 230 -27.21 18.74 -4.04
N VAL A 231 -28.43 18.47 -3.60
CA VAL A 231 -29.60 19.30 -3.95
C VAL A 231 -29.50 20.70 -3.33
N HIS A 232 -29.02 20.78 -2.08
CA HIS A 232 -28.92 22.06 -1.37
C HIS A 232 -27.89 23.00 -1.99
N PHE A 233 -26.78 22.45 -2.45
CA PHE A 233 -25.65 23.25 -2.95
C PHE A 233 -25.57 23.30 -4.47
N GLU A 234 -26.54 22.73 -5.23
CA GLU A 234 -26.52 22.70 -6.69
C GLU A 234 -26.33 24.06 -7.35
N ASP A 235 -26.97 25.12 -6.80
CA ASP A 235 -26.85 26.49 -7.30
C ASP A 235 -25.48 27.13 -7.04
N LYS A 236 -24.79 26.74 -5.96
CA LYS A 236 -23.50 27.33 -5.54
C LYS A 236 -22.31 26.49 -5.98
N TYR A 237 -22.45 25.17 -5.93
CA TYR A 237 -21.45 24.18 -6.28
C TYR A 237 -22.08 23.10 -7.17
N PRO A 238 -22.24 23.35 -8.48
CA PRO A 238 -22.86 22.39 -9.40
C PRO A 238 -22.19 21.02 -9.34
N GLN A 239 -22.99 19.97 -9.24
CA GLN A 239 -22.47 18.59 -9.10
C GLN A 239 -21.59 18.17 -10.27
N GLU A 240 -21.80 18.70 -11.47
CA GLU A 240 -20.97 18.39 -12.65
C GLU A 240 -19.50 18.80 -12.46
N GLU A 241 -19.22 19.87 -11.69
CA GLU A 241 -17.88 20.43 -11.49
C GLU A 241 -17.29 20.08 -10.11
N TYR A 242 -18.13 20.01 -9.07
CA TYR A 242 -17.69 19.95 -7.67
C TYR A 242 -17.96 18.61 -6.98
N LYS A 243 -18.47 17.60 -7.70
CA LYS A 243 -18.83 16.29 -7.10
C LYS A 243 -17.72 15.71 -6.25
N ASP A 244 -16.52 15.59 -6.79
CA ASP A 244 -15.39 14.97 -6.09
C ASP A 244 -14.99 15.76 -4.83
N GLN A 245 -15.11 17.09 -4.86
CA GLN A 245 -14.81 17.93 -3.71
C GLN A 245 -15.91 17.85 -2.63
N ILE A 246 -17.18 17.74 -3.04
CA ILE A 246 -18.31 17.55 -2.12
C ILE A 246 -18.20 16.17 -1.45
N ASP A 247 -17.91 15.12 -2.23
CA ASP A 247 -17.73 13.77 -1.72
C ASP A 247 -16.57 13.69 -0.71
N GLU A 248 -15.43 14.30 -1.02
CA GLU A 248 -14.28 14.36 -0.13
C GLU A 248 -14.56 15.20 1.13
N ALA A 249 -15.33 16.29 1.01
CA ALA A 249 -15.75 17.09 2.16
C ALA A 249 -16.66 16.29 3.10
N LEU A 250 -17.67 15.61 2.57
CA LEU A 250 -18.56 14.73 3.34
C LEU A 250 -17.80 13.55 3.96
N TYR A 251 -16.85 12.97 3.23
CA TYR A 251 -15.98 11.91 3.76
C TYR A 251 -15.11 12.38 4.93
N LYS A 252 -14.64 13.63 4.90
CA LYS A 252 -13.86 14.22 6.02
C LYS A 252 -14.71 14.52 7.25
N LEU A 253 -16.02 14.67 7.11
CA LEU A 253 -16.97 14.87 8.21
C LEU A 253 -17.38 13.54 8.89
N GLN A 254 -17.16 12.39 8.28
CA GLN A 254 -17.42 11.05 8.81
C GLN A 254 -16.32 10.57 9.74
#